data_b333d7a3c6e2e925b784088ab67a684b
#
_entry.id   b333d7a3c6e2e925b784088ab67a684b
#
_cell.length_a   1.000
_cell.length_b   1.000
_cell.length_c   1.000
_cell.angle_alpha   90.00
_cell.angle_beta   90.00
_cell.angle_gamma   90.00
#
_symmetry.space_group_name_H-M   'P 1'
#
loop_
_entity.id
_entity.type
_entity.pdbx_description
1 polymer ?
#
loop_
_entity_poly.entity_id
_entity_poly.type
_entity_poly.pdbx_seq_one_letter_code
_entity_poly.pdbx_strand_id
1 'polypeptide(L)' 'MPVIVNLDVMLARRKVRSKELAEAIGITESNLSLLKSGRVKGVRFGTLAAICRYLECEPGDILGYERSDDDLKAAD' A
#
# COMPACT_ATOMS: atom_id res chain seq x y z
N MET A 1 -6.43 10.51 6.12
CA MET A 1 -6.74 10.38 4.69
C MET A 1 -7.89 9.42 4.50
N PRO A 2 -8.82 9.71 3.59
CA PRO A 2 -9.95 8.80 3.35
C PRO A 2 -9.54 7.46 2.75
N VAL A 3 -8.43 7.42 2.04
CA VAL A 3 -7.88 6.15 1.56
C VAL A 3 -6.95 5.59 2.63
N ILE A 4 -7.19 4.34 3.01
CA ILE A 4 -6.45 3.66 4.07
C ILE A 4 -5.51 2.64 3.43
N VAL A 5 -4.29 2.54 3.95
CA VAL A 5 -3.33 1.55 3.47
C VAL A 5 -3.27 0.41 4.49
N ASN A 6 -3.66 -0.78 4.04
CA ASN A 6 -3.70 -2.00 4.87
C ASN A 6 -2.55 -2.96 4.51
N LEU A 7 -1.44 -2.42 4.05
CA LEU A 7 -0.30 -3.24 3.65
C LEU A 7 0.26 -4.05 4.83
N ASP A 8 0.29 -3.46 6.03
CA ASP A 8 0.73 -4.17 7.23
C ASP A 8 -0.08 -5.44 7.47
N VAL A 9 -1.39 -5.34 7.29
CA VAL A 9 -2.30 -6.48 7.50
C VAL A 9 -1.95 -7.61 6.51
N MET A 10 -1.73 -7.24 5.25
CA MET A 10 -1.40 -8.25 4.23
C MET A 10 -0.03 -8.88 4.45
N LEU A 11 0.95 -8.08 4.85
CA LEU A 11 2.27 -8.60 5.19
C LEU A 11 2.17 -9.61 6.33
N ALA A 12 1.40 -9.29 7.36
CA ALA A 12 1.19 -10.20 8.49
C ALA A 12 0.47 -11.48 8.06
N ARG A 13 -0.56 -11.35 7.23
CA ARG A 13 -1.30 -12.52 6.73
C ARG A 13 -0.44 -13.47 5.92
N ARG A 14 0.48 -12.93 5.12
CA ARG A 14 1.37 -13.72 4.27
C ARG A 14 2.67 -14.08 4.96
N LYS A 15 2.88 -13.58 6.18
CA LYS A 15 4.11 -13.79 6.95
C LYS A 15 5.35 -13.34 6.17
N VAL A 16 5.22 -12.18 5.51
CA VAL A 16 6.28 -11.56 4.72
C VAL A 16 6.79 -10.33 5.44
N ARG A 17 8.10 -10.19 5.53
CA ARG A 17 8.70 -9.01 6.15
C ARG A 17 8.79 -7.87 5.15
N SER A 18 8.71 -6.64 5.66
CA SER A 18 8.82 -5.45 4.81
C SER A 18 10.11 -5.45 3.98
N LYS A 19 11.23 -5.83 4.59
CA LYS A 19 12.51 -5.90 3.89
C LYS A 19 12.45 -6.88 2.71
N GLU A 20 11.85 -8.03 2.93
CA GLU A 20 11.70 -9.04 1.89
C GLU A 20 10.87 -8.50 0.73
N LEU A 21 9.76 -7.86 1.01
CA LEU A 21 8.91 -7.28 -0.02
C LEU A 21 9.64 -6.18 -0.79
N ALA A 22 10.30 -5.27 -0.08
CA ALA A 22 11.03 -4.18 -0.72
C ALA A 22 12.09 -4.70 -1.69
N GLU A 23 12.86 -5.69 -1.28
CA GLU A 23 13.86 -6.31 -2.15
C GLU A 23 13.21 -6.99 -3.36
N ALA A 24 12.12 -7.70 -3.14
CA ALA A 24 11.46 -8.45 -4.21
C ALA A 24 10.90 -7.55 -5.30
N ILE A 25 10.36 -6.39 -4.94
CA ILE A 25 9.76 -5.47 -5.91
C ILE A 25 10.67 -4.32 -6.33
N GLY A 26 11.88 -4.27 -5.77
CA GLY A 26 12.89 -3.32 -6.22
C GLY A 26 12.73 -1.89 -5.72
N ILE A 27 12.17 -1.71 -4.53
CA ILE A 27 12.11 -0.39 -3.90
C ILE A 27 12.88 -0.39 -2.58
N THR A 28 13.15 0.80 -2.05
CA THR A 28 13.85 0.92 -0.77
C THR A 28 12.89 0.60 0.39
N GLU A 29 13.46 0.16 1.51
CA GLU A 29 12.66 -0.03 2.73
C GLU A 29 12.03 1.27 3.19
N SER A 30 12.73 2.40 3.00
CA SER A 30 12.20 3.72 3.35
C SER A 30 10.94 4.05 2.57
N ASN A 31 10.96 3.80 1.26
CA ASN A 31 9.78 4.04 0.41
C ASN A 31 8.63 3.12 0.77
N LEU A 32 8.93 1.85 1.05
CA LEU A 32 7.90 0.91 1.48
C LEU A 32 7.31 1.31 2.84
N SER A 33 8.15 1.79 3.75
CA SER A 33 7.72 2.25 5.07
C SER A 33 6.76 3.44 4.95
N LEU A 34 7.06 4.38 4.06
CA LEU A 34 6.17 5.51 3.80
C LEU A 34 4.81 5.05 3.28
N LEU A 35 4.83 4.08 2.36
CA LEU A 35 3.58 3.52 1.83
C LEU A 35 2.79 2.81 2.94
N LYS A 36 3.44 1.99 3.75
CA LYS A 36 2.80 1.28 4.87
C LYS A 36 2.14 2.23 5.85
N SER A 37 2.78 3.37 6.12
CA SER A 37 2.26 4.34 7.08
C SER A 37 1.11 5.18 6.53
N GLY A 38 0.84 5.11 5.23
CA GLY A 38 -0.18 5.92 4.58
C GLY A 38 0.24 7.37 4.40
N ARG A 39 1.52 7.67 4.52
CA ARG A 39 2.03 9.04 4.38
C ARG A 39 2.29 9.48 2.95
N VAL A 40 1.96 8.63 1.99
CA VAL A 40 2.13 8.95 0.58
C VAL A 40 0.82 9.51 0.02
N LYS A 41 0.92 10.38 -0.96
CA LYS A 41 -0.25 10.93 -1.65
C LYS A 41 -0.76 10.03 -2.74
N GLY A 42 0.01 9.03 -3.11
CA GLY A 42 -0.38 8.10 -4.15
C GLY A 42 0.61 6.96 -4.25
N VAL A 43 0.27 5.98 -5.05
CA VAL A 43 1.13 4.84 -5.35
C VAL A 43 1.05 4.58 -6.84
N ARG A 44 2.20 4.28 -7.45
CA ARG A 44 2.23 3.93 -8.87
C ARG A 44 1.54 2.60 -9.08
N PHE A 45 0.75 2.50 -10.13
CA PHE A 45 0.06 1.25 -10.44
C PHE A 45 1.03 0.09 -10.64
N GLY A 46 2.21 0.34 -11.23
CA GLY A 46 3.23 -0.70 -11.37
C GLY A 46 3.72 -1.23 -10.04
N THR A 47 3.95 -0.34 -9.07
CA THR A 47 4.34 -0.74 -7.72
C THR A 47 3.22 -1.52 -7.04
N LEU A 48 1.99 -1.03 -7.15
CA LEU A 48 0.83 -1.71 -6.60
C LEU A 48 0.67 -3.10 -7.19
N ALA A 49 0.82 -3.23 -8.51
CA ALA A 49 0.74 -4.52 -9.18
C ALA A 49 1.83 -5.49 -8.69
N ALA A 50 3.06 -4.99 -8.51
CA ALA A 50 4.15 -5.81 -8.01
C ALA A 50 3.88 -6.33 -6.59
N ILE A 51 3.34 -5.47 -5.73
CA ILE A 51 2.97 -5.86 -4.37
C ILE A 51 1.88 -6.94 -4.41
N CYS A 52 0.85 -6.72 -5.22
CA CYS A 52 -0.24 -7.69 -5.37
C CYS A 52 0.27 -9.04 -5.88
N ARG A 53 1.18 -9.01 -6.84
CA ARG A 53 1.77 -10.23 -7.38
C ARG A 53 2.55 -10.99 -6.33
N TYR A 54 3.39 -10.30 -5.57
CA TYR A 54 4.23 -10.94 -4.54
C TYR A 54 3.41 -11.50 -3.39
N LEU A 55 2.42 -10.74 -2.93
CA LEU A 55 1.58 -11.13 -1.81
C LEU A 55 0.37 -11.98 -2.23
N GLU A 56 0.20 -12.20 -3.53
CA GLU A 56 -0.94 -12.94 -4.07
C GLU A 56 -2.27 -12.39 -3.56
N CYS A 57 -2.50 -11.11 -3.81
CA CYS A 57 -3.69 -10.43 -3.36
C CYS A 57 -4.17 -9.41 -4.39
N GLU A 58 -5.30 -8.79 -4.09
CA GLU A 58 -5.90 -7.76 -4.93
C GLU A 58 -5.60 -6.37 -4.36
N PRO A 59 -5.66 -5.31 -5.19
CA PRO A 59 -5.48 -3.95 -4.67
C PRO A 59 -6.44 -3.60 -3.54
N GLY A 60 -7.66 -4.11 -3.57
CA GLY A 60 -8.63 -3.90 -2.50
C GLY A 60 -8.27 -4.54 -1.18
N ASP A 61 -7.30 -5.47 -1.17
CA ASP A 61 -6.77 -6.05 0.07
C ASP A 61 -5.73 -5.12 0.71
N ILE A 62 -5.11 -4.26 -0.09
CA ILE A 62 -4.06 -3.36 0.34
C ILE A 62 -4.59 -1.96 0.64
N LEU A 63 -5.56 -1.50 -0.17
CA LEU A 63 -6.13 -0.17 -0.05
C LEU A 63 -7.58 -0.26 0.39
N GLY A 64 -7.93 0.58 1.35
CA GLY A 64 -9.30 0.70 1.83
C GLY A 64 -9.78 2.13 1.70
N TYR A 65 -11.03 2.33 2.01
CA TYR A 65 -11.63 3.66 1.96
C TYR A 65 -12.49 3.89 3.19
N GLU A 66 -12.31 5.05 3.79
CA GLU A 66 -13.13 5.51 4.90
C GLU A 66 -13.81 6.81 4.46
N ARG A 67 -15.13 6.81 4.44
CA ARG A 67 -15.90 7.93 3.94
C ARG A 67 -15.64 9.20 4.73
N SER A 68 -15.49 10.33 4.01
CA SER A 68 -15.38 11.65 4.60
C SER A 68 -16.23 12.62 3.79
N ASP A 69 -16.78 13.63 4.44
CA ASP A 69 -17.61 14.64 3.77
C ASP A 69 -16.82 15.46 2.74
N ASP A 70 -15.51 15.48 2.86
CA ASP A 70 -14.65 16.25 1.96
C ASP A 70 -14.15 15.46 0.77
N ASP A 71 -14.58 14.20 0.61
CA ASP A 71 -14.03 13.30 -0.40
C ASP A 71 -14.38 13.67 -1.84
N LEU A 72 -15.41 14.48 -2.02
CA LEU A 72 -15.80 14.90 -3.37
C LEU A 72 -14.89 15.97 -3.95
N LYS A 73 -13.98 16.51 -3.14
CA LYS A 73 -13.00 17.51 -3.59
C LYS A 73 -11.66 16.82 -3.81
N ALA A 74 -11.24 16.72 -5.06
CA ALA A 74 -9.92 16.19 -5.37
C ALA A 74 -8.89 17.24 -4.95
N ALA A 75 -8.27 17.04 -3.80
CA ALA A 75 -7.42 18.02 -3.16
C ALA A 75 -5.99 18.05 -3.71
N ASP A 76 -5.62 17.12 -4.52
CA ASP A 76 -4.24 17.00 -5.04
C ASP A 76 -4.13 17.45 -6.46
#